data_d912bae63b3a4e2b9a04fadce50ab477
#
_entry.id   d912bae63b3a4e2b9a04fadce50ab477
#
_cell.length_a   1.000
_cell.length_b   1.000
_cell.length_c   1.000
_cell.angle_alpha   90.00
_cell.angle_beta   90.00
_cell.angle_gamma   90.00
#
_symmetry.space_group_name_H-M   'P 1'
#
loop_
_entity.id
_entity.type
_entity.pdbx_description
1 polymer ?
#
loop_
_entity_poly.entity_id
_entity_poly.type
_entity_poly.pdbx_seq_one_letter_code
_entity_poly.pdbx_strand_id
1 'polypeptide(L)'
;MFALTAAAGAVLLAILLAWRRPTARVGQRERFVPALRSGSRYVRHEPVIRAVLLRFAAFVFPAGAVWALLPLIASRQLGLGASGYGVLFSALGVGAVAAALGLGQVRRYLSSNQVLGVAGAGFAVAFAGVAVTSTVWAAMLLLVVCGFGWTATVATVISELQLFLPGWVRARAISIYLMVFLGTQAVAAPVWGLLTQRTSLRAALLAAAVLLVGSVLLGLVLRVPESQGEDRSPLAYWDTPRLQVDPSTADGPVVVSVHYEVADADRDAFLAAMGAMRRSRLRSGASRWELYRVGEDAHRYVEQFEVPSWEEHERQHEGRLTADDKAIEDAAFAHVTGSPQTQHLLPAAARVPDEDVSR
;
A
#
# COMPACT_ATOMS: atom_id res chain seq x y z
N MET A 1 13.32 -26.82 -21.03
CA MET A 1 12.71 -25.75 -20.25
C MET A 1 11.22 -25.98 -20.01
N PHE A 2 10.39 -26.14 -21.01
CA PHE A 2 8.93 -26.33 -20.85
C PHE A 2 8.53 -27.48 -19.91
N ALA A 3 9.21 -28.63 -19.98
CA ALA A 3 8.93 -29.77 -19.10
C ALA A 3 9.19 -29.47 -17.60
N LEU A 4 10.26 -28.71 -17.30
CA LEU A 4 10.56 -28.30 -15.93
C LEU A 4 9.52 -27.33 -15.37
N THR A 5 9.09 -26.38 -16.19
CA THR A 5 8.03 -25.41 -15.81
C THR A 5 6.70 -26.13 -15.62
N ALA A 6 6.37 -27.08 -16.51
CA ALA A 6 5.16 -27.89 -16.39
C ALA A 6 5.18 -28.76 -15.12
N ALA A 7 6.33 -29.40 -14.81
CA ALA A 7 6.49 -30.19 -13.59
C ALA A 7 6.34 -29.33 -12.32
N ALA A 8 6.96 -28.15 -12.28
CA ALA A 8 6.81 -27.22 -11.16
C ALA A 8 5.36 -26.76 -11.00
N GLY A 9 4.66 -26.46 -12.11
CA GLY A 9 3.24 -26.12 -12.11
C GLY A 9 2.35 -27.26 -11.59
N ALA A 10 2.64 -28.50 -11.99
CA ALA A 10 1.91 -29.69 -11.53
C ALA A 10 2.10 -29.93 -10.02
N VAL A 11 3.32 -29.76 -9.51
CA VAL A 11 3.60 -29.85 -8.06
C VAL A 11 2.85 -28.78 -7.29
N LEU A 12 2.87 -27.53 -7.76
CA LEU A 12 2.13 -26.43 -7.12
C LEU A 12 0.63 -26.71 -7.10
N LEU A 13 0.08 -27.20 -8.23
CA LEU A 13 -1.33 -27.57 -8.33
C LEU A 13 -1.69 -28.68 -7.34
N ALA A 14 -0.86 -29.73 -7.23
CA ALA A 14 -1.05 -30.81 -6.28
C ALA A 14 -1.05 -30.32 -4.83
N ILE A 15 -0.12 -29.42 -4.47
CA ILE A 15 -0.07 -28.78 -3.15
C ILE A 15 -1.34 -27.98 -2.89
N LEU A 16 -1.81 -27.18 -3.85
CA LEU A 16 -3.02 -26.37 -3.72
C LEU A 16 -4.29 -27.21 -3.58
N LEU A 17 -4.37 -28.34 -4.28
CA LEU A 17 -5.50 -29.28 -4.17
C LEU A 17 -5.49 -30.05 -2.84
N ALA A 18 -4.32 -30.33 -2.29
CA ALA A 18 -4.18 -30.98 -0.99
C ALA A 18 -4.41 -30.00 0.19
N TRP A 19 -4.28 -28.69 -0.05
CA TRP A 19 -4.38 -27.69 1.01
C TRP A 19 -5.84 -27.45 1.41
N ARG A 20 -6.19 -27.89 2.61
CA ARG A 20 -7.47 -27.58 3.25
C ARG A 20 -7.37 -26.19 3.90
N ARG A 21 -8.09 -25.23 3.34
CA ARG A 21 -8.21 -23.90 3.97
C ARG A 21 -8.80 -24.03 5.37
N PRO A 22 -8.18 -23.45 6.43
CA PRO A 22 -8.88 -23.22 7.68
C PRO A 22 -10.13 -22.39 7.36
N THR A 23 -11.29 -22.81 7.82
CA THR A 23 -12.53 -22.04 7.68
C THR A 23 -12.40 -20.76 8.49
N ALA A 24 -11.93 -19.69 7.87
CA ALA A 24 -12.07 -18.35 8.43
C ALA A 24 -13.57 -18.09 8.63
N ARG A 25 -13.94 -17.53 9.78
CA ARG A 25 -15.33 -17.05 10.00
C ARG A 25 -15.67 -16.16 8.80
N VAL A 26 -16.62 -16.60 8.01
CA VAL A 26 -17.10 -15.88 6.82
C VAL A 26 -17.89 -14.69 7.37
N GLY A 27 -17.21 -13.55 7.54
CA GLY A 27 -17.89 -12.25 7.62
C GLY A 27 -18.73 -12.08 6.36
N GLN A 28 -19.78 -11.32 6.44
CA GLN A 28 -20.68 -11.07 5.30
C GLN A 28 -19.87 -10.71 4.05
N ARG A 29 -20.18 -11.38 2.92
CA ARG A 29 -19.46 -11.15 1.66
C ARG A 29 -19.68 -9.72 1.20
N GLU A 30 -18.62 -8.93 1.17
CA GLU A 30 -18.70 -7.58 0.63
C GLU A 30 -19.01 -7.60 -0.88
N ARG A 31 -19.91 -6.71 -1.30
CA ARG A 31 -20.15 -6.45 -2.71
C ARG A 31 -18.89 -5.87 -3.36
N PHE A 32 -18.58 -6.28 -4.59
CA PHE A 32 -17.33 -5.94 -5.28
C PHE A 32 -17.09 -4.42 -5.38
N VAL A 33 -18.08 -3.63 -5.79
CA VAL A 33 -17.95 -2.17 -5.99
C VAL A 33 -17.72 -1.41 -4.68
N PRO A 34 -18.50 -1.62 -3.60
CA PRO A 34 -18.21 -1.04 -2.29
C PRO A 34 -16.83 -1.43 -1.77
N ALA A 35 -16.46 -2.69 -1.95
CA ALA A 35 -15.16 -3.20 -1.56
C ALA A 35 -14.00 -2.46 -2.27
N LEU A 36 -14.10 -2.25 -3.58
CA LEU A 36 -13.09 -1.54 -4.36
C LEU A 36 -13.01 -0.05 -3.95
N ARG A 37 -14.17 0.59 -3.71
CA ARG A 37 -14.22 1.99 -3.25
C ARG A 37 -13.60 2.18 -1.87
N SER A 38 -13.86 1.28 -0.92
CA SER A 38 -13.30 1.36 0.42
C SER A 38 -11.76 1.16 0.40
N GLY A 39 -11.27 0.21 -0.39
CA GLY A 39 -9.83 -0.01 -0.57
C GLY A 39 -9.12 1.17 -1.22
N SER A 40 -9.69 1.76 -2.28
CA SER A 40 -9.11 2.93 -2.94
C SER A 40 -9.12 4.18 -2.05
N ARG A 41 -10.18 4.36 -1.24
CA ARG A 41 -10.22 5.42 -0.22
C ARG A 41 -9.11 5.26 0.81
N TYR A 42 -8.92 4.05 1.34
CA TYR A 42 -7.87 3.78 2.30
C TYR A 42 -6.49 4.19 1.74
N VAL A 43 -6.13 3.71 0.54
CA VAL A 43 -4.85 4.06 -0.11
C VAL A 43 -4.74 5.56 -0.38
N ARG A 44 -5.82 6.22 -0.78
CA ARG A 44 -5.84 7.66 -1.06
C ARG A 44 -5.61 8.50 0.20
N HIS A 45 -6.17 8.10 1.33
CA HIS A 45 -6.12 8.88 2.58
C HIS A 45 -5.03 8.43 3.55
N GLU A 46 -4.30 7.35 3.22
CA GLU A 46 -3.12 6.92 3.98
C GLU A 46 -1.84 7.45 3.31
N PRO A 47 -1.23 8.52 3.85
CA PRO A 47 -0.07 9.16 3.23
C PRO A 47 1.15 8.24 3.15
N VAL A 48 1.27 7.32 4.10
CA VAL A 48 2.35 6.35 4.17
C VAL A 48 2.32 5.42 2.95
N ILE A 49 1.14 4.87 2.63
CA ILE A 49 1.01 3.95 1.48
C ILE A 49 1.29 4.68 0.18
N ARG A 50 0.82 5.92 0.03
CA ARG A 50 1.11 6.73 -1.16
C ARG A 50 2.61 6.97 -1.32
N ALA A 51 3.31 7.30 -0.23
CA ALA A 51 4.76 7.49 -0.24
C ALA A 51 5.50 6.21 -0.65
N VAL A 52 5.08 5.05 -0.10
CA VAL A 52 5.64 3.73 -0.46
C VAL A 52 5.41 3.42 -1.93
N LEU A 53 4.19 3.60 -2.45
CA LEU A 53 3.85 3.35 -3.85
C LEU A 53 4.62 4.27 -4.80
N LEU A 54 4.75 5.56 -4.46
CA LEU A 54 5.51 6.52 -5.25
C LEU A 54 7.00 6.17 -5.28
N ARG A 55 7.59 5.87 -4.12
CA ARG A 55 8.99 5.42 -4.02
C ARG A 55 9.23 4.15 -4.82
N PHE A 56 8.29 3.20 -4.73
CA PHE A 56 8.37 1.95 -5.49
C PHE A 56 8.29 2.19 -7.00
N ALA A 57 7.34 3.00 -7.48
CA ALA A 57 7.25 3.37 -8.90
C ALA A 57 8.51 4.09 -9.38
N ALA A 58 9.08 5.01 -8.57
CA ALA A 58 10.30 5.72 -8.86
C ALA A 58 11.52 4.79 -9.02
N PHE A 59 11.54 3.64 -8.31
CA PHE A 59 12.55 2.60 -8.51
C PHE A 59 12.22 1.71 -9.72
N VAL A 60 10.98 1.22 -9.82
CA VAL A 60 10.58 0.24 -10.85
C VAL A 60 10.70 0.82 -12.25
N PHE A 61 10.41 2.10 -12.44
CA PHE A 61 10.47 2.75 -13.76
C PHE A 61 11.88 2.70 -14.38
N PRO A 62 12.93 3.20 -13.73
CA PRO A 62 14.28 3.10 -14.28
C PRO A 62 14.84 1.67 -14.22
N ALA A 63 14.58 0.90 -13.17
CA ALA A 63 15.03 -0.47 -13.07
C ALA A 63 14.41 -1.38 -14.15
N GLY A 64 13.18 -1.05 -14.60
CA GLY A 64 12.51 -1.72 -15.71
C GLY A 64 13.28 -1.67 -17.05
N ALA A 65 14.21 -0.73 -17.20
CA ALA A 65 15.11 -0.65 -18.35
C ALA A 65 15.93 -1.95 -18.52
N VAL A 66 16.28 -2.66 -17.44
CA VAL A 66 17.00 -3.92 -17.55
C VAL A 66 16.23 -4.95 -18.35
N TRP A 67 14.93 -5.08 -18.13
CA TRP A 67 14.07 -6.03 -18.84
C TRP A 67 13.86 -5.61 -20.29
N ALA A 68 13.63 -4.31 -20.54
CA ALA A 68 13.38 -3.79 -21.87
C ALA A 68 14.62 -3.81 -22.76
N LEU A 69 15.82 -3.58 -22.21
CA LEU A 69 17.05 -3.38 -22.97
C LEU A 69 17.99 -4.59 -22.94
N LEU A 70 17.73 -5.61 -22.12
CA LEU A 70 18.59 -6.80 -22.01
C LEU A 70 18.84 -7.50 -23.37
N PRO A 71 17.85 -7.64 -24.28
CA PRO A 71 18.11 -8.18 -25.61
C PRO A 71 19.09 -7.32 -26.43
N LEU A 72 19.02 -5.98 -26.30
CA LEU A 72 19.90 -5.06 -26.99
C LEU A 72 21.32 -5.06 -26.38
N ILE A 73 21.44 -5.19 -25.05
CA ILE A 73 22.71 -5.40 -24.36
C ILE A 73 23.38 -6.66 -24.89
N ALA A 74 22.66 -7.77 -24.96
CA ALA A 74 23.19 -9.02 -25.48
C ALA A 74 23.65 -8.89 -26.93
N SER A 75 22.79 -8.41 -27.84
CA SER A 75 23.05 -8.43 -29.28
C SER A 75 23.94 -7.29 -29.76
N ARG A 76 23.70 -6.03 -29.34
CA ARG A 76 24.40 -4.87 -29.88
C ARG A 76 25.68 -4.50 -29.12
N GLN A 77 25.68 -4.69 -27.78
CA GLN A 77 26.80 -4.29 -26.95
C GLN A 77 27.81 -5.42 -26.78
N LEU A 78 27.33 -6.65 -26.56
CA LEU A 78 28.20 -7.80 -26.27
C LEU A 78 28.35 -8.75 -27.45
N GLY A 79 27.67 -8.51 -28.57
CA GLY A 79 27.77 -9.35 -29.80
C GLY A 79 27.25 -10.79 -29.61
N LEU A 80 26.37 -11.01 -28.65
CA LEU A 80 25.87 -12.34 -28.29
C LEU A 80 24.59 -12.67 -29.06
N GLY A 81 24.45 -13.95 -29.43
CA GLY A 81 23.20 -14.48 -29.99
C GLY A 81 22.13 -14.79 -28.91
N ALA A 82 21.10 -15.54 -29.32
CA ALA A 82 19.98 -15.90 -28.43
C ALA A 82 20.43 -16.69 -27.18
N SER A 83 21.44 -17.53 -27.27
CA SER A 83 22.01 -18.25 -26.13
C SER A 83 22.67 -17.32 -25.13
N GLY A 84 23.36 -16.27 -25.62
CA GLY A 84 23.97 -15.26 -24.76
C GLY A 84 22.96 -14.41 -23.99
N TYR A 85 21.82 -14.08 -24.62
CA TYR A 85 20.68 -13.49 -23.90
C TYR A 85 20.23 -14.36 -22.72
N GLY A 86 20.09 -15.68 -22.96
CA GLY A 86 19.73 -16.63 -21.92
C GLY A 86 20.74 -16.68 -20.76
N VAL A 87 22.02 -16.58 -21.05
CA VAL A 87 23.10 -16.52 -20.05
C VAL A 87 22.99 -15.24 -19.20
N LEU A 88 22.82 -14.07 -19.83
CA LEU A 88 22.63 -12.80 -19.10
C LEU A 88 21.36 -12.79 -18.25
N PHE A 89 20.27 -13.35 -18.78
CA PHE A 89 19.03 -13.50 -18.04
C PHE A 89 19.18 -14.45 -16.84
N SER A 90 19.97 -15.52 -16.98
CA SER A 90 20.31 -16.43 -15.88
C SER A 90 21.13 -15.74 -14.79
N ALA A 91 22.01 -14.81 -15.15
CA ALA A 91 22.77 -14.02 -14.17
C ALA A 91 21.84 -13.16 -13.29
N LEU A 92 20.82 -12.52 -13.89
CA LEU A 92 19.75 -11.84 -13.11
C LEU A 92 19.04 -12.83 -12.17
N GLY A 93 18.73 -14.03 -12.67
CA GLY A 93 18.10 -15.08 -11.88
C GLY A 93 18.93 -15.53 -10.69
N VAL A 94 20.24 -15.70 -10.85
CA VAL A 94 21.18 -16.02 -9.76
C VAL A 94 21.12 -14.94 -8.68
N GLY A 95 21.16 -13.67 -9.08
CA GLY A 95 21.03 -12.55 -8.14
C GLY A 95 19.69 -12.56 -7.39
N ALA A 96 18.60 -12.87 -8.09
CA ALA A 96 17.27 -12.96 -7.49
C ALA A 96 17.19 -14.10 -6.45
N VAL A 97 17.76 -15.27 -6.74
CA VAL A 97 17.85 -16.40 -5.80
C VAL A 97 18.73 -16.05 -4.60
N ALA A 98 19.87 -15.41 -4.82
CA ALA A 98 20.74 -14.95 -3.74
C ALA A 98 20.02 -13.97 -2.81
N ALA A 99 19.21 -13.05 -3.36
CA ALA A 99 18.38 -12.16 -2.56
C ALA A 99 17.30 -12.93 -1.78
N ALA A 100 16.60 -13.88 -2.41
CA ALA A 100 15.56 -14.66 -1.76
C ALA A 100 16.10 -15.46 -0.56
N LEU A 101 17.30 -15.99 -0.65
CA LEU A 101 17.95 -16.75 0.41
C LEU A 101 18.61 -15.86 1.47
N GLY A 102 19.22 -14.74 1.05
CA GLY A 102 20.04 -13.88 1.93
C GLY A 102 19.28 -12.74 2.59
N LEU A 103 18.12 -12.31 2.05
CA LEU A 103 17.43 -11.10 2.51
C LEU A 103 16.97 -11.20 3.97
N GLY A 104 16.56 -12.40 4.42
CA GLY A 104 16.18 -12.65 5.81
C GLY A 104 17.34 -12.38 6.79
N GLN A 105 18.57 -12.72 6.40
CA GLN A 105 19.76 -12.46 7.21
C GLN A 105 20.11 -10.96 7.18
N VAL A 106 20.04 -10.33 6.00
CA VAL A 106 20.34 -8.88 5.84
C VAL A 106 19.39 -8.03 6.70
N ARG A 107 18.11 -8.39 6.77
CA ARG A 107 17.09 -7.70 7.58
C ARG A 107 17.28 -7.82 9.10
N ARG A 108 18.16 -8.70 9.57
CA ARG A 108 18.52 -8.74 11.00
C ARG A 108 19.43 -7.57 11.39
N TYR A 109 20.15 -7.00 10.42
CA TYR A 109 21.16 -5.96 10.64
C TYR A 109 20.77 -4.62 10.03
N LEU A 110 19.94 -4.63 8.99
CA LEU A 110 19.53 -3.43 8.26
C LEU A 110 18.04 -3.24 8.34
N SER A 111 17.63 -1.99 8.56
CA SER A 111 16.24 -1.58 8.50
C SER A 111 15.72 -1.66 7.05
N SER A 112 14.41 -1.72 6.87
CA SER A 112 13.78 -1.78 5.54
C SER A 112 14.19 -0.60 4.65
N ASN A 113 14.34 0.59 5.22
CA ASN A 113 14.81 1.76 4.49
C ASN A 113 16.28 1.65 4.06
N GLN A 114 17.13 1.07 4.89
CA GLN A 114 18.53 0.79 4.56
C GLN A 114 18.66 -0.28 3.49
N VAL A 115 17.88 -1.36 3.58
CA VAL A 115 17.82 -2.40 2.53
C VAL A 115 17.44 -1.80 1.18
N LEU A 116 16.38 -0.99 1.14
CA LEU A 116 15.94 -0.32 -0.09
C LEU A 116 17.00 0.64 -0.63
N GLY A 117 17.70 1.37 0.25
CA GLY A 117 18.77 2.29 -0.12
C GLY A 117 19.98 1.55 -0.72
N VAL A 118 20.49 0.52 -0.03
CA VAL A 118 21.64 -0.26 -0.48
C VAL A 118 21.33 -1.05 -1.75
N ALA A 119 20.15 -1.70 -1.81
CA ALA A 119 19.71 -2.43 -3.00
C ALA A 119 19.56 -1.51 -4.21
N GLY A 120 18.92 -0.34 -4.03
CA GLY A 120 18.77 0.65 -5.10
C GLY A 120 20.10 1.25 -5.57
N ALA A 121 20.99 1.60 -4.64
CA ALA A 121 22.31 2.14 -4.96
C ALA A 121 23.18 1.07 -5.67
N GLY A 122 23.19 -0.16 -5.16
CA GLY A 122 23.88 -1.29 -5.80
C GLY A 122 23.37 -1.53 -7.22
N PHE A 123 22.04 -1.49 -7.41
CA PHE A 123 21.43 -1.60 -8.74
C PHE A 123 21.88 -0.45 -9.66
N ALA A 124 21.87 0.80 -9.18
CA ALA A 124 22.26 1.97 -9.97
C ALA A 124 23.72 1.87 -10.43
N VAL A 125 24.64 1.53 -9.51
CA VAL A 125 26.08 1.38 -9.81
C VAL A 125 26.29 0.21 -10.79
N ALA A 126 25.66 -0.93 -10.53
CA ALA A 126 25.78 -2.09 -11.41
C ALA A 126 25.24 -1.78 -12.81
N PHE A 127 24.11 -1.08 -12.90
CA PHE A 127 23.49 -0.74 -14.18
C PHE A 127 24.31 0.29 -14.97
N ALA A 128 24.93 1.26 -14.28
CA ALA A 128 25.93 2.15 -14.90
C ALA A 128 27.15 1.37 -15.39
N GLY A 129 27.61 0.38 -14.63
CA GLY A 129 28.69 -0.53 -15.05
C GLY A 129 28.33 -1.33 -16.30
N VAL A 130 27.09 -1.85 -16.38
CA VAL A 130 26.58 -2.53 -17.58
C VAL A 130 26.61 -1.60 -18.79
N ALA A 131 26.31 -0.31 -18.63
CA ALA A 131 26.32 0.67 -19.72
C ALA A 131 27.70 0.87 -20.36
N VAL A 132 28.78 0.60 -19.64
CA VAL A 132 30.19 0.89 -20.09
C VAL A 132 31.01 -0.37 -20.34
N THR A 133 30.56 -1.55 -19.86
CA THR A 133 31.33 -2.78 -20.05
C THR A 133 31.17 -3.36 -21.45
N SER A 134 32.27 -3.89 -22.00
CA SER A 134 32.25 -4.67 -23.25
C SER A 134 32.49 -6.16 -23.04
N THR A 135 32.70 -6.60 -21.79
CA THR A 135 33.01 -7.99 -21.48
C THR A 135 31.82 -8.72 -20.89
N VAL A 136 31.57 -9.92 -21.39
CA VAL A 136 30.39 -10.75 -20.98
C VAL A 136 30.44 -11.06 -19.47
N TRP A 137 31.60 -11.45 -18.96
CA TRP A 137 31.77 -11.80 -17.53
C TRP A 137 31.50 -10.63 -16.59
N ALA A 138 31.98 -9.43 -16.92
CA ALA A 138 31.67 -8.25 -16.13
C ALA A 138 30.17 -7.91 -16.18
N ALA A 139 29.56 -7.99 -17.37
CA ALA A 139 28.10 -7.80 -17.49
C ALA A 139 27.31 -8.80 -16.66
N MET A 140 27.70 -10.07 -16.64
CA MET A 140 27.06 -11.11 -15.82
C MET A 140 27.15 -10.78 -14.32
N LEU A 141 28.32 -10.44 -13.81
CA LEU A 141 28.51 -10.09 -12.40
C LEU A 141 27.65 -8.86 -11.99
N LEU A 142 27.62 -7.84 -12.85
CA LEU A 142 26.81 -6.65 -12.63
C LEU A 142 25.30 -6.97 -12.69
N LEU A 143 24.87 -7.86 -13.59
CA LEU A 143 23.48 -8.30 -13.68
C LEU A 143 23.06 -9.16 -12.46
N VAL A 144 23.99 -9.93 -11.85
CA VAL A 144 23.71 -10.59 -10.56
C VAL A 144 23.37 -9.55 -9.49
N VAL A 145 24.13 -8.43 -9.42
CA VAL A 145 23.82 -7.35 -8.48
C VAL A 145 22.49 -6.69 -8.80
N CYS A 146 22.16 -6.50 -10.09
CA CYS A 146 20.86 -5.99 -10.51
C CYS A 146 19.71 -6.94 -10.09
N GLY A 147 19.87 -8.25 -10.30
CA GLY A 147 18.87 -9.25 -9.90
C GLY A 147 18.65 -9.30 -8.38
N PHE A 148 19.75 -9.19 -7.61
CA PHE A 148 19.66 -9.07 -6.15
C PHE A 148 18.90 -7.81 -5.74
N GLY A 149 19.29 -6.64 -6.26
CA GLY A 149 18.69 -5.35 -5.93
C GLY A 149 17.21 -5.27 -6.28
N TRP A 150 16.84 -5.83 -7.44
CA TRP A 150 15.42 -5.95 -7.85
C TRP A 150 14.61 -6.75 -6.85
N THR A 151 15.02 -7.97 -6.58
CA THR A 151 14.28 -8.90 -5.71
C THR A 151 14.25 -8.39 -4.27
N ALA A 152 15.35 -7.85 -3.76
CA ALA A 152 15.41 -7.25 -2.43
C ALA A 152 14.44 -6.07 -2.30
N THR A 153 14.35 -5.21 -3.31
CA THR A 153 13.43 -4.07 -3.30
C THR A 153 11.97 -4.52 -3.35
N VAL A 154 11.61 -5.38 -4.31
CA VAL A 154 10.24 -5.87 -4.48
C VAL A 154 9.78 -6.63 -3.23
N ALA A 155 10.59 -7.54 -2.71
CA ALA A 155 10.26 -8.34 -1.52
C ALA A 155 10.16 -7.46 -0.26
N THR A 156 11.00 -6.43 -0.12
CA THR A 156 10.93 -5.51 1.02
C THR A 156 9.65 -4.69 0.99
N VAL A 157 9.34 -4.07 -0.13
CA VAL A 157 8.15 -3.22 -0.25
C VAL A 157 6.86 -4.03 -0.02
N ILE A 158 6.73 -5.21 -0.62
CA ILE A 158 5.52 -6.02 -0.44
C ILE A 158 5.38 -6.55 1.00
N SER A 159 6.49 -6.90 1.65
CA SER A 159 6.48 -7.32 3.05
C SER A 159 6.02 -6.20 3.98
N GLU A 160 6.58 -4.99 3.82
CA GLU A 160 6.19 -3.83 4.63
C GLU A 160 4.72 -3.46 4.42
N LEU A 161 4.23 -3.48 3.18
CA LEU A 161 2.81 -3.28 2.90
C LEU A 161 1.93 -4.32 3.57
N GLN A 162 2.32 -5.61 3.56
CA GLN A 162 1.55 -6.67 4.19
C GLN A 162 1.50 -6.56 5.71
N LEU A 163 2.58 -6.11 6.34
CA LEU A 163 2.66 -5.88 7.77
C LEU A 163 1.91 -4.62 8.20
N PHE A 164 2.01 -3.56 7.39
CA PHE A 164 1.38 -2.28 7.67
C PHE A 164 -0.14 -2.29 7.51
N LEU A 165 -0.67 -3.09 6.59
CA LEU A 165 -2.07 -3.04 6.20
C LEU A 165 -2.97 -3.90 7.12
N PRO A 166 -4.08 -3.33 7.65
CA PRO A 166 -5.12 -4.11 8.31
C PRO A 166 -5.67 -5.21 7.41
N GLY A 167 -6.08 -6.33 8.01
CA GLY A 167 -6.53 -7.52 7.27
C GLY A 167 -7.63 -7.26 6.25
N TRP A 168 -8.60 -6.40 6.60
CA TRP A 168 -9.77 -6.10 5.79
C TRP A 168 -9.45 -5.35 4.47
N VAL A 169 -8.36 -4.56 4.43
CA VAL A 169 -7.97 -3.77 3.23
C VAL A 169 -6.77 -4.36 2.50
N ARG A 170 -6.04 -5.30 3.12
CA ARG A 170 -4.76 -5.83 2.62
C ARG A 170 -4.83 -6.32 1.18
N ALA A 171 -5.79 -7.16 0.85
CA ALA A 171 -5.91 -7.70 -0.52
C ALA A 171 -6.12 -6.60 -1.57
N ARG A 172 -6.89 -5.56 -1.23
CA ARG A 172 -7.20 -4.44 -2.13
C ARG A 172 -6.00 -3.52 -2.33
N ALA A 173 -5.30 -3.20 -1.26
CA ALA A 173 -4.09 -2.38 -1.33
C ALA A 173 -2.96 -3.11 -2.09
N ILE A 174 -2.84 -4.44 -1.93
CA ILE A 174 -1.91 -5.25 -2.75
C ILE A 174 -2.33 -5.24 -4.23
N SER A 175 -3.61 -5.26 -4.55
CA SER A 175 -4.06 -5.13 -5.94
C SER A 175 -3.68 -3.77 -6.54
N ILE A 176 -3.77 -2.68 -5.77
CA ILE A 176 -3.31 -1.35 -6.20
C ILE A 176 -1.79 -1.33 -6.38
N TYR A 177 -1.04 -1.95 -5.45
CA TYR A 177 0.41 -2.12 -5.59
C TYR A 177 0.78 -2.85 -6.89
N LEU A 178 0.09 -3.96 -7.21
CA LEU A 178 0.31 -4.70 -8.46
C LEU A 178 -0.05 -3.86 -9.69
N MET A 179 -1.12 -3.06 -9.61
CA MET A 179 -1.49 -2.14 -10.70
C MET A 179 -0.41 -1.06 -10.92
N VAL A 180 0.14 -0.48 -9.85
CA VAL A 180 1.25 0.47 -9.93
C VAL A 180 2.50 -0.21 -10.50
N PHE A 181 2.83 -1.41 -10.04
CA PHE A 181 3.96 -2.19 -10.51
C PHE A 181 3.88 -2.50 -12.01
N LEU A 182 2.80 -3.15 -12.43
CA LEU A 182 2.61 -3.56 -13.83
C LEU A 182 2.40 -2.34 -14.74
N GLY A 183 1.66 -1.33 -14.28
CA GLY A 183 1.46 -0.08 -15.01
C GLY A 183 2.77 0.67 -15.24
N THR A 184 3.62 0.76 -14.20
CA THR A 184 4.95 1.36 -14.33
C THR A 184 5.82 0.59 -15.32
N GLN A 185 5.81 -0.74 -15.29
CA GLN A 185 6.54 -1.59 -16.24
C GLN A 185 6.03 -1.41 -17.67
N ALA A 186 4.71 -1.35 -17.86
CA ALA A 186 4.10 -1.16 -19.17
C ALA A 186 4.47 0.19 -19.80
N VAL A 187 4.64 1.24 -18.99
CA VAL A 187 5.10 2.55 -19.45
C VAL A 187 6.63 2.57 -19.63
N ALA A 188 7.38 1.94 -18.74
CA ALA A 188 8.84 1.93 -18.79
C ALA A 188 9.38 1.28 -20.08
N ALA A 189 8.82 0.15 -20.51
CA ALA A 189 9.33 -0.59 -21.65
C ALA A 189 9.35 0.24 -22.97
N PRO A 190 8.26 0.87 -23.41
CA PRO A 190 8.27 1.69 -24.63
C PRO A 190 9.12 2.96 -24.45
N VAL A 191 9.14 3.58 -23.27
CA VAL A 191 9.94 4.78 -23.02
C VAL A 191 11.43 4.48 -23.17
N TRP A 192 11.94 3.41 -22.56
CA TRP A 192 13.34 3.00 -22.68
C TRP A 192 13.69 2.54 -24.09
N GLY A 193 12.78 1.81 -24.75
CA GLY A 193 12.95 1.42 -26.15
C GLY A 193 13.07 2.62 -27.08
N LEU A 194 12.17 3.60 -26.94
CA LEU A 194 12.17 4.84 -27.75
C LEU A 194 13.41 5.70 -27.46
N LEU A 195 13.80 5.86 -26.20
CA LEU A 195 15.00 6.61 -25.84
C LEU A 195 16.25 5.99 -26.48
N THR A 196 16.36 4.65 -26.46
CA THR A 196 17.47 3.93 -27.10
C THR A 196 17.50 4.11 -28.60
N GLN A 197 16.34 4.20 -29.27
CA GLN A 197 16.25 4.46 -30.71
C GLN A 197 16.64 5.90 -31.08
N ARG A 198 16.31 6.88 -30.24
CA ARG A 198 16.56 8.30 -30.51
C ARG A 198 17.95 8.77 -30.08
N THR A 199 18.63 8.02 -29.18
CA THR A 199 19.95 8.39 -28.67
C THR A 199 20.96 7.27 -28.89
N SER A 200 21.21 6.48 -27.85
CA SER A 200 22.04 5.27 -27.90
C SER A 200 21.68 4.35 -26.74
N LEU A 201 22.02 3.07 -26.87
CA LEU A 201 21.84 2.10 -25.78
C LEU A 201 22.57 2.56 -24.50
N ARG A 202 23.83 3.03 -24.66
CA ARG A 202 24.64 3.52 -23.54
C ARG A 202 24.01 4.72 -22.86
N ALA A 203 23.50 5.68 -23.62
CA ALA A 203 22.85 6.87 -23.06
C ALA A 203 21.57 6.50 -22.30
N ALA A 204 20.74 5.57 -22.84
CA ALA A 204 19.54 5.10 -22.18
C ALA A 204 19.85 4.37 -20.85
N LEU A 205 20.88 3.51 -20.83
CA LEU A 205 21.30 2.80 -19.61
C LEU A 205 21.84 3.76 -18.54
N LEU A 206 22.64 4.76 -18.93
CA LEU A 206 23.15 5.78 -18.01
C LEU A 206 22.03 6.67 -17.48
N ALA A 207 21.08 7.06 -18.33
CA ALA A 207 19.89 7.81 -17.89
C ALA A 207 19.08 7.03 -16.87
N ALA A 208 18.89 5.73 -17.09
CA ALA A 208 18.21 4.87 -16.11
C ALA A 208 19.01 4.76 -14.79
N ALA A 209 20.33 4.65 -14.85
CA ALA A 209 21.19 4.65 -13.67
C ALA A 209 21.08 5.95 -12.87
N VAL A 210 21.07 7.11 -13.54
CA VAL A 210 20.87 8.42 -12.89
C VAL A 210 19.49 8.51 -12.21
N LEU A 211 18.43 8.06 -12.88
CA LEU A 211 17.09 8.03 -12.28
C LEU A 211 17.01 7.05 -11.09
N LEU A 212 17.76 5.94 -11.12
CA LEU A 212 17.88 5.03 -9.97
C LEU A 212 18.52 5.73 -8.77
N VAL A 213 19.61 6.51 -8.99
CA VAL A 213 20.18 7.35 -7.92
C VAL A 213 19.14 8.32 -7.40
N GLY A 214 18.40 8.99 -8.28
CA GLY A 214 17.28 9.86 -7.89
C GLY A 214 16.22 9.14 -7.05
N SER A 215 15.88 7.89 -7.36
CA SER A 215 14.95 7.08 -6.58
C SER A 215 15.47 6.74 -5.18
N VAL A 216 16.79 6.52 -5.05
CA VAL A 216 17.44 6.31 -3.74
C VAL A 216 17.38 7.58 -2.90
N LEU A 217 17.69 8.74 -3.50
CA LEU A 217 17.60 10.04 -2.82
C LEU A 217 16.17 10.38 -2.41
N LEU A 218 15.19 10.10 -3.28
CA LEU A 218 13.77 10.23 -2.93
C LEU A 218 13.41 9.38 -1.71
N GLY A 219 14.02 8.21 -1.57
CA GLY A 219 13.84 7.32 -0.43
C GLY A 219 14.34 7.90 0.91
N LEU A 220 15.19 8.91 0.93
CA LEU A 220 15.60 9.61 2.14
C LEU A 220 14.48 10.51 2.68
N VAL A 221 13.64 11.03 1.77
CA VAL A 221 12.48 11.86 2.10
C VAL A 221 11.23 11.00 2.31
N LEU A 222 10.96 10.08 1.39
CA LEU A 222 9.80 9.17 1.44
C LEU A 222 10.20 7.86 2.14
N ARG A 223 10.27 7.89 3.46
CA ARG A 223 10.60 6.68 4.23
C ARG A 223 9.43 5.70 4.25
N VAL A 224 9.75 4.42 4.14
CA VAL A 224 8.79 3.33 4.39
C VAL A 224 8.69 3.18 5.91
N PRO A 225 7.48 3.10 6.49
CA PRO A 225 7.33 2.86 7.92
C PRO A 225 7.97 1.51 8.26
N GLU A 226 8.70 1.50 9.34
CA GLU A 226 9.15 0.25 9.93
C GLU A 226 8.00 -0.27 10.80
N SER A 227 7.34 -1.32 10.33
CA SER A 227 6.14 -1.90 10.97
C SER A 227 6.43 -2.58 12.31
N GLN A 228 7.58 -2.29 12.93
CA GLN A 228 7.96 -2.82 14.22
C GLN A 228 7.34 -1.99 15.34
N GLY A 229 6.15 -2.36 15.79
CA GLY A 229 5.57 -1.86 17.03
C GLY A 229 4.18 -1.21 16.94
N GLU A 230 3.61 -1.00 15.76
CA GLU A 230 2.24 -0.51 15.64
C GLU A 230 1.26 -1.70 15.64
N ASP A 231 0.42 -1.75 16.66
CA ASP A 231 -0.66 -2.75 16.71
C ASP A 231 -1.82 -2.28 15.83
N ARG A 232 -1.82 -2.77 14.58
CA ARG A 232 -2.88 -2.53 13.58
C ARG A 232 -3.88 -3.68 13.51
N SER A 233 -3.97 -4.48 14.58
CA SER A 233 -5.05 -5.45 14.70
C SER A 233 -6.40 -4.73 14.71
N PRO A 234 -7.43 -5.33 14.09
CA PRO A 234 -8.78 -4.82 14.19
C PRO A 234 -9.21 -4.74 15.65
N LEU A 235 -9.69 -3.56 16.06
CA LEU A 235 -10.16 -3.31 17.41
C LEU A 235 -11.60 -2.75 17.34
N ALA A 236 -12.55 -3.51 17.85
CA ALA A 236 -13.91 -3.03 18.06
C ALA A 236 -13.96 -2.30 19.42
N TYR A 237 -13.88 -0.97 19.41
CA TYR A 237 -13.89 -0.15 20.62
C TYR A 237 -15.05 0.84 20.66
N TRP A 238 -15.79 0.97 19.56
CA TRP A 238 -17.03 1.74 19.57
C TRP A 238 -18.18 0.87 20.09
N ASP A 239 -18.99 1.45 20.97
CA ASP A 239 -20.20 0.80 21.43
C ASP A 239 -21.19 0.63 20.26
N THR A 240 -21.95 -0.46 20.29
CA THR A 240 -23.04 -0.67 19.34
C THR A 240 -24.08 0.43 19.51
N PRO A 241 -24.45 1.17 18.43
CA PRO A 241 -25.42 2.25 18.54
C PRO A 241 -26.79 1.74 19.02
N ARG A 242 -27.37 2.40 20.00
CA ARG A 242 -28.75 2.13 20.44
C ARG A 242 -29.70 2.98 19.60
N LEU A 243 -30.19 2.40 18.53
CA LEU A 243 -31.12 3.08 17.63
C LEU A 243 -32.58 2.78 18.00
N GLN A 244 -33.43 3.77 17.80
CA GLN A 244 -34.91 3.61 17.82
C GLN A 244 -35.45 3.33 16.42
N VAL A 245 -34.62 3.46 15.39
CA VAL A 245 -34.91 3.18 13.99
C VAL A 245 -34.16 1.92 13.59
N ASP A 246 -34.78 1.03 12.81
CA ASP A 246 -34.13 -0.18 12.28
C ASP A 246 -33.70 0.06 10.82
N PRO A 247 -32.46 0.50 10.61
CA PRO A 247 -31.96 0.76 9.26
C PRO A 247 -31.69 -0.54 8.52
N SER A 248 -32.05 -0.59 7.25
CA SER A 248 -31.59 -1.65 6.37
C SER A 248 -30.09 -1.47 6.06
N THR A 249 -29.40 -2.56 5.76
CA THR A 249 -27.98 -2.54 5.41
C THR A 249 -27.65 -1.61 4.22
N ALA A 250 -28.62 -1.38 3.34
CA ALA A 250 -28.48 -0.52 2.16
C ALA A 250 -28.82 0.95 2.42
N ASP A 251 -29.42 1.28 3.57
CA ASP A 251 -29.82 2.66 3.88
C ASP A 251 -28.58 3.55 3.97
N GLY A 252 -28.66 4.67 3.30
CA GLY A 252 -27.56 5.64 3.25
C GLY A 252 -27.85 6.81 2.30
N PRO A 253 -27.01 7.84 2.35
CA PRO A 253 -25.85 7.97 3.22
C PRO A 253 -26.21 8.10 4.70
N VAL A 254 -25.37 7.57 5.58
CA VAL A 254 -25.47 7.73 7.03
C VAL A 254 -24.54 8.86 7.44
N VAL A 255 -25.04 9.86 8.16
CA VAL A 255 -24.21 10.93 8.72
C VAL A 255 -24.07 10.72 10.22
N VAL A 256 -22.84 10.55 10.67
CA VAL A 256 -22.50 10.49 12.09
C VAL A 256 -22.12 11.89 12.53
N SER A 257 -22.79 12.41 13.55
CA SER A 257 -22.52 13.73 14.15
C SER A 257 -22.00 13.54 15.57
N VAL A 258 -20.81 14.07 15.85
CA VAL A 258 -20.20 13.99 17.18
C VAL A 258 -20.02 15.40 17.71
N HIS A 259 -20.58 15.66 18.89
CA HIS A 259 -20.56 16.95 19.54
C HIS A 259 -19.48 16.98 20.61
N TYR A 260 -18.64 18.00 20.56
CA TYR A 260 -17.51 18.24 21.46
C TYR A 260 -17.67 19.56 22.20
N GLU A 261 -17.31 19.59 23.47
CA GLU A 261 -17.13 20.80 24.25
C GLU A 261 -15.63 20.97 24.52
N VAL A 262 -15.04 22.10 24.11
CA VAL A 262 -13.59 22.35 24.15
C VAL A 262 -13.31 23.70 24.82
N ALA A 263 -12.49 23.69 25.86
CA ALA A 263 -12.08 24.93 26.52
C ALA A 263 -11.18 25.76 25.61
N ASP A 264 -11.17 27.09 25.78
CA ASP A 264 -10.35 27.97 24.94
C ASP A 264 -8.85 27.64 25.01
N ALA A 265 -8.37 27.17 26.15
CA ALA A 265 -6.98 26.77 26.33
C ALA A 265 -6.57 25.54 25.50
N ASP A 266 -7.51 24.65 25.22
CA ASP A 266 -7.28 23.39 24.50
C ASP A 266 -7.61 23.48 23.00
N ARG A 267 -8.16 24.60 22.56
CA ARG A 267 -8.66 24.78 21.20
C ARG A 267 -7.67 24.43 20.10
N ASP A 268 -6.47 24.99 20.16
CA ASP A 268 -5.48 24.82 19.08
C ASP A 268 -4.95 23.37 19.06
N ALA A 269 -4.77 22.76 20.22
CA ALA A 269 -4.39 21.37 20.37
C ALA A 269 -5.49 20.42 19.84
N PHE A 270 -6.75 20.69 20.18
CA PHE A 270 -7.91 19.97 19.64
C PHE A 270 -7.97 20.05 18.11
N LEU A 271 -7.87 21.25 17.53
CA LEU A 271 -7.92 21.43 16.07
C LEU A 271 -6.77 20.70 15.37
N ALA A 272 -5.58 20.69 15.96
CA ALA A 272 -4.45 19.92 15.45
C ALA A 272 -4.71 18.40 15.48
N ALA A 273 -5.25 17.88 16.60
CA ALA A 273 -5.62 16.47 16.76
C ALA A 273 -6.73 16.04 15.77
N MET A 274 -7.72 16.90 15.52
CA MET A 274 -8.79 16.66 14.56
C MET A 274 -8.29 16.51 13.11
N GLY A 275 -7.11 17.00 12.78
CA GLY A 275 -6.45 16.72 11.50
C GLY A 275 -6.06 15.24 11.33
N ALA A 276 -5.63 14.56 12.41
CA ALA A 276 -5.40 13.11 12.40
C ALA A 276 -6.72 12.33 12.39
N MET A 277 -7.71 12.77 13.18
CA MET A 277 -9.07 12.24 13.22
C MET A 277 -9.70 12.20 11.83
N ARG A 278 -9.65 13.31 11.08
CA ARG A 278 -10.13 13.36 9.69
C ARG A 278 -9.55 12.26 8.83
N ARG A 279 -8.23 12.02 8.91
CA ARG A 279 -7.58 10.97 8.12
C ARG A 279 -8.07 9.57 8.54
N SER A 280 -8.21 9.33 9.84
CA SER A 280 -8.73 8.06 10.38
C SER A 280 -10.16 7.80 9.88
N ARG A 281 -11.07 8.77 9.98
CA ARG A 281 -12.45 8.63 9.50
C ARG A 281 -12.52 8.33 7.99
N LEU A 282 -11.76 9.08 7.18
CA LEU A 282 -11.73 8.90 5.73
C LEU A 282 -11.11 7.57 5.30
N ARG A 283 -10.07 7.09 5.99
CA ARG A 283 -9.46 5.78 5.68
C ARG A 283 -10.33 4.60 6.12
N SER A 284 -11.07 4.74 7.23
CA SER A 284 -11.92 3.67 7.76
C SER A 284 -13.27 3.53 7.08
N GLY A 285 -13.68 4.48 6.21
CA GLY A 285 -14.89 4.32 5.42
C GLY A 285 -15.70 5.59 5.15
N ALA A 286 -15.43 6.70 5.82
CA ALA A 286 -16.15 7.93 5.56
C ALA A 286 -15.90 8.45 4.14
N SER A 287 -16.96 8.91 3.47
CA SER A 287 -16.92 9.53 2.14
C SER A 287 -16.67 11.04 2.23
N ARG A 288 -17.13 11.65 3.29
CA ARG A 288 -16.99 13.07 3.58
C ARG A 288 -16.71 13.25 5.07
N TRP A 289 -15.99 14.31 5.44
CA TRP A 289 -15.69 14.69 6.81
C TRP A 289 -15.58 16.20 6.91
N GLU A 290 -16.26 16.78 7.89
CA GLU A 290 -16.25 18.19 8.18
C GLU A 290 -16.23 18.42 9.69
N LEU A 291 -15.60 19.51 10.13
CA LEU A 291 -15.61 19.99 11.50
C LEU A 291 -16.17 21.41 11.53
N TYR A 292 -17.21 21.60 12.28
CA TYR A 292 -17.89 22.89 12.44
C TYR A 292 -17.70 23.41 13.85
N ARG A 293 -17.65 24.72 13.99
CA ARG A 293 -17.82 25.40 15.28
C ARG A 293 -19.25 25.92 15.35
N VAL A 294 -19.92 25.72 16.48
CA VAL A 294 -21.26 26.22 16.69
C VAL A 294 -21.25 27.75 16.81
N GLY A 295 -22.06 28.43 15.99
CA GLY A 295 -22.04 29.90 15.94
C GLY A 295 -22.57 30.55 17.21
N GLU A 296 -23.48 29.88 17.92
CA GLU A 296 -24.12 30.32 19.16
C GLU A 296 -23.29 30.00 20.41
N ASP A 297 -22.31 29.11 20.31
CA ASP A 297 -21.49 28.66 21.42
C ASP A 297 -20.04 28.45 20.98
N ALA A 298 -19.16 29.34 21.44
CA ALA A 298 -17.77 29.36 21.04
C ALA A 298 -16.96 28.13 21.51
N HIS A 299 -17.45 27.39 22.50
CA HIS A 299 -16.78 26.21 23.06
C HIS A 299 -17.28 24.92 22.44
N ARG A 300 -18.30 24.95 21.57
CA ARG A 300 -18.88 23.77 20.95
C ARG A 300 -18.40 23.58 19.52
N TYR A 301 -18.01 22.32 19.24
CA TYR A 301 -17.62 21.83 17.92
C TYR A 301 -18.45 20.63 17.55
N VAL A 302 -18.71 20.46 16.26
CA VAL A 302 -19.46 19.35 15.70
C VAL A 302 -18.64 18.72 14.58
N GLU A 303 -18.19 17.49 14.79
CA GLU A 303 -17.68 16.63 13.71
C GLU A 303 -18.85 16.01 12.98
N GLN A 304 -18.84 16.07 11.66
CA GLN A 304 -19.77 15.32 10.83
C GLN A 304 -19.00 14.50 9.81
N PHE A 305 -19.27 13.21 9.76
CA PHE A 305 -18.74 12.37 8.71
C PHE A 305 -19.85 11.50 8.10
N GLU A 306 -19.77 11.36 6.79
CA GLU A 306 -20.75 10.63 5.99
C GLU A 306 -20.19 9.26 5.63
N VAL A 307 -20.98 8.21 5.81
CA VAL A 307 -20.67 6.84 5.41
C VAL A 307 -21.70 6.42 4.35
N PRO A 308 -21.30 5.75 3.26
CA PRO A 308 -22.17 5.48 2.11
C PRO A 308 -23.40 4.61 2.42
N SER A 309 -23.35 3.75 3.43
CA SER A 309 -24.47 2.91 3.85
C SER A 309 -24.35 2.51 5.31
N TRP A 310 -25.46 2.02 5.89
CA TRP A 310 -25.45 1.48 7.24
C TRP A 310 -24.52 0.27 7.37
N GLU A 311 -24.49 -0.62 6.38
CA GLU A 311 -23.56 -1.75 6.33
C GLU A 311 -22.08 -1.32 6.43
N GLU A 312 -21.70 -0.22 5.74
CA GLU A 312 -20.36 0.33 5.82
C GLU A 312 -20.06 0.89 7.22
N HIS A 313 -21.06 1.46 7.89
CA HIS A 313 -20.93 1.98 9.25
C HIS A 313 -20.81 0.85 10.28
N GLU A 314 -21.63 -0.19 10.20
CA GLU A 314 -21.51 -1.39 11.06
C GLU A 314 -20.10 -2.01 10.95
N ARG A 315 -19.56 -2.07 9.75
CA ARG A 315 -18.19 -2.56 9.56
C ARG A 315 -17.10 -1.70 10.22
N GLN A 316 -17.35 -0.40 10.44
CA GLN A 316 -16.45 0.41 11.25
C GLN A 316 -16.46 -0.07 12.70
N HIS A 317 -17.63 -0.43 13.25
CA HIS A 317 -17.74 -0.98 14.59
C HIS A 317 -17.15 -2.40 14.71
N GLU A 318 -17.28 -3.24 13.69
CA GLU A 318 -16.91 -4.66 13.76
C GLU A 318 -15.43 -4.99 13.50
N GLY A 319 -14.62 -4.06 12.99
CA GLY A 319 -13.22 -4.39 12.77
C GLY A 319 -12.48 -3.63 11.67
N ARG A 320 -12.98 -2.47 11.23
CA ARG A 320 -12.18 -1.58 10.35
C ARG A 320 -11.28 -0.64 11.13
N LEU A 321 -11.62 -0.36 12.38
CA LEU A 321 -10.81 0.45 13.27
C LEU A 321 -9.67 -0.40 13.85
N THR A 322 -8.60 0.27 14.22
CA THR A 322 -7.39 -0.33 14.76
C THR A 322 -7.02 0.33 16.08
N ALA A 323 -6.06 -0.24 16.81
CA ALA A 323 -5.52 0.39 18.02
C ALA A 323 -4.92 1.78 17.72
N ASP A 324 -4.34 1.99 16.53
CA ASP A 324 -3.85 3.29 16.07
C ASP A 324 -5.01 4.30 15.89
N ASP A 325 -6.16 3.87 15.33
CA ASP A 325 -7.34 4.73 15.22
C ASP A 325 -7.88 5.13 16.60
N LYS A 326 -7.86 4.18 17.55
CA LYS A 326 -8.22 4.47 18.95
C LYS A 326 -7.28 5.47 19.57
N ALA A 327 -5.97 5.33 19.41
CA ALA A 327 -5.00 6.28 19.94
C ALA A 327 -5.18 7.69 19.37
N ILE A 328 -5.53 7.81 18.08
CA ILE A 328 -5.86 9.09 17.44
C ILE A 328 -7.12 9.70 18.07
N GLU A 329 -8.13 8.87 18.32
CA GLU A 329 -9.38 9.31 18.96
C GLU A 329 -9.15 9.73 20.42
N ASP A 330 -8.43 8.93 21.19
CA ASP A 330 -8.07 9.23 22.57
C ASP A 330 -7.26 10.54 22.67
N ALA A 331 -6.34 10.79 21.74
CA ALA A 331 -5.56 12.02 21.68
C ALA A 331 -6.43 13.26 21.41
N ALA A 332 -7.47 13.14 20.58
CA ALA A 332 -8.41 14.23 20.36
C ALA A 332 -9.33 14.44 21.57
N PHE A 333 -9.79 13.36 22.19
CA PHE A 333 -10.68 13.41 23.35
C PHE A 333 -9.98 13.93 24.62
N ALA A 334 -8.66 13.84 24.71
CA ALA A 334 -7.89 14.44 25.81
C ALA A 334 -8.05 15.97 25.92
N HIS A 335 -8.51 16.62 24.85
CA HIS A 335 -8.75 18.06 24.78
C HIS A 335 -10.24 18.43 24.86
N VAL A 336 -11.11 17.47 25.18
CA VAL A 336 -12.56 17.66 25.24
C VAL A 336 -13.03 17.68 26.69
N THR A 337 -13.91 18.61 27.01
CA THR A 337 -14.55 18.69 28.33
C THR A 337 -15.75 17.74 28.35
N GLY A 338 -15.77 16.80 29.28
CA GLY A 338 -16.85 15.81 29.39
C GLY A 338 -16.74 14.69 28.36
N SER A 339 -17.86 14.04 28.07
CA SER A 339 -17.92 12.94 27.08
C SER A 339 -18.53 13.43 25.77
N PRO A 340 -17.90 13.14 24.61
CA PRO A 340 -18.49 13.43 23.30
C PRO A 340 -19.88 12.77 23.14
N GLN A 341 -20.81 13.49 22.52
CA GLN A 341 -22.15 12.99 22.25
C GLN A 341 -22.26 12.62 20.77
N THR A 342 -22.53 11.34 20.47
CA THR A 342 -22.65 10.84 19.11
C THR A 342 -24.10 10.66 18.73
N GLN A 343 -24.47 11.12 17.53
CA GLN A 343 -25.79 10.94 16.91
C GLN A 343 -25.63 10.36 15.52
N HIS A 344 -26.53 9.44 15.15
CA HIS A 344 -26.59 8.82 13.84
C HIS A 344 -27.80 9.39 13.09
N LEU A 345 -27.55 10.07 11.99
CA LEU A 345 -28.58 10.64 11.13
C LEU A 345 -28.76 9.69 9.94
N LEU A 346 -29.93 9.09 9.88
CA LEU A 346 -30.34 8.17 8.83
C LEU A 346 -31.24 8.90 7.81
N PRO A 347 -31.36 8.42 6.56
CA PRO A 347 -32.35 8.94 5.64
C PRO A 347 -33.76 8.89 6.25
N ALA A 348 -34.56 9.94 6.06
CA ALA A 348 -35.87 10.05 6.65
C ALA A 348 -36.85 8.90 6.28
N ALA A 349 -36.56 8.18 5.20
CA ALA A 349 -37.32 7.00 4.75
C ALA A 349 -36.90 5.68 5.43
N ALA A 350 -35.89 5.71 6.34
CA ALA A 350 -35.48 4.52 7.09
C ALA A 350 -36.67 4.04 7.95
N ARG A 351 -36.87 2.72 8.01
CA ARG A 351 -38.02 2.12 8.71
C ARG A 351 -37.89 2.34 10.21
N VAL A 352 -39.00 2.75 10.84
CA VAL A 352 -39.17 2.63 12.28
C VAL A 352 -39.73 1.19 12.53
N PRO A 353 -39.13 0.40 13.44
CA PRO A 353 -39.69 -0.90 13.80
C PRO A 353 -41.13 -0.71 14.25
N ASP A 354 -42.03 -1.54 13.75
CA ASP A 354 -43.40 -1.60 14.31
C ASP A 354 -43.25 -1.90 15.81
N GLU A 355 -43.72 -1.01 16.67
CA GLU A 355 -43.86 -1.33 18.08
C GLU A 355 -44.68 -2.63 18.15
N ASP A 356 -44.06 -3.67 18.70
CA ASP A 356 -44.71 -4.95 18.94
C ASP A 356 -45.93 -4.68 19.81
N VAL A 357 -47.09 -4.51 19.16
CA VAL A 357 -48.38 -4.41 19.84
C VAL A 357 -48.72 -5.81 20.34
N SER A 358 -47.97 -6.25 21.35
CA SER A 358 -48.36 -7.39 22.16
C SER A 358 -49.54 -6.98 23.05
N ARG A 359 -50.73 -7.22 22.55
CA ARG A 359 -51.89 -7.39 23.38
C ARG A 359 -52.04 -8.84 23.81
#